data_44dbf57e1b77f32baf90351c057f9d5d
#
_entry.id   44dbf57e1b77f32baf90351c057f9d5d
#
_cell.length_a   1.000
_cell.length_b   1.000
_cell.length_c   1.000
_cell.angle_alpha   90.00
_cell.angle_beta   90.00
_cell.angle_gamma   90.00
#
_symmetry.space_group_name_H-M   'P 1'
#
loop_
_entity.id
_entity.type
_entity.pdbx_description
1 polymer ?
#
loop_
_entity_poly.entity_id
_entity_poly.type
_entity_poly.pdbx_seq_one_letter_code
_entity_poly.pdbx_strand_id
1 'polypeptide(L)'
;MKSPQKTFIFCLLILLSFNVKAQNFKYLKAADGQRIAYEDTGKGKPVVLLHGFINTGANWRKTLLYKDLITKGFRVIVPDLRGNGASDKPHEDKYYQNEAEVKDIMGIVSALKIKDYILVGYSRGAIVAAKLLTKDKRVNKSVLGGVGQYFTNPEWDRRKMFADAFSGKAHLHPETQGAVAYAKSIGVDTIALGFLQKYQPVTLPSELMKYKKPVLIICGDEDLDNGDPKILQTYFKNATLKLVKGNHNGTYRTQPFSDEIMSFLVE
;
A
#
# COMPACT_ATOMS: atom_id res chain seq x y z
N MET A 1 40.07 -66.63 13.70
CA MET A 1 38.81 -65.93 13.94
C MET A 1 39.10 -64.41 13.92
N LYS A 2 38.70 -63.69 12.85
CA LYS A 2 38.90 -62.24 12.72
C LYS A 2 37.61 -61.51 13.16
N SER A 3 37.77 -60.63 14.13
CA SER A 3 36.68 -59.76 14.64
C SER A 3 36.27 -58.70 13.61
N PRO A 4 34.99 -58.40 13.40
CA PRO A 4 34.57 -57.34 12.48
C PRO A 4 34.72 -55.97 13.15
N GLN A 5 35.50 -55.09 12.53
CA GLN A 5 35.55 -53.65 12.88
C GLN A 5 34.20 -52.98 12.52
N LYS A 6 33.53 -52.42 13.52
CA LYS A 6 32.35 -51.59 13.31
C LYS A 6 32.79 -50.18 12.95
N THR A 7 32.58 -49.79 11.69
CA THR A 7 32.80 -48.43 11.21
C THR A 7 31.63 -47.57 11.68
N PHE A 8 31.86 -46.64 12.61
CA PHE A 8 30.88 -45.62 13.03
C PHE A 8 30.93 -44.49 12.02
N ILE A 9 29.86 -44.34 11.21
CA ILE A 9 29.67 -43.18 10.33
C ILE A 9 29.05 -42.08 11.17
N PHE A 10 29.86 -41.02 11.46
CA PHE A 10 29.39 -39.81 12.14
C PHE A 10 28.76 -38.89 11.09
N CYS A 11 27.43 -38.90 10.98
CA CYS A 11 26.72 -37.92 10.17
C CYS A 11 26.75 -36.56 10.86
N LEU A 12 27.61 -35.68 10.37
CA LEU A 12 27.66 -34.27 10.76
C LEU A 12 26.46 -33.52 10.16
N LEU A 13 25.40 -33.35 10.93
CA LEU A 13 24.26 -32.48 10.57
C LEU A 13 24.72 -31.01 10.62
N ILE A 14 25.05 -30.43 9.47
CA ILE A 14 25.28 -28.99 9.34
C ILE A 14 23.90 -28.31 9.41
N LEU A 15 23.56 -27.78 10.58
CA LEU A 15 22.44 -26.86 10.77
C LEU A 15 22.77 -25.54 10.07
N LEU A 16 22.33 -25.39 8.83
CA LEU A 16 22.29 -24.11 8.15
C LEU A 16 21.23 -23.24 8.87
N SER A 17 21.66 -22.43 9.81
CA SER A 17 20.84 -21.39 10.41
C SER A 17 20.58 -20.31 9.34
N PHE A 18 19.45 -20.40 8.67
CA PHE A 18 18.91 -19.28 7.90
C PHE A 18 18.60 -18.14 8.87
N ASN A 19 19.45 -17.11 8.89
CA ASN A 19 19.13 -15.85 9.53
C ASN A 19 17.97 -15.20 8.77
N VAL A 20 16.75 -15.63 9.04
CA VAL A 20 15.55 -14.85 8.69
C VAL A 20 15.63 -13.59 9.57
N LYS A 21 16.08 -12.47 8.99
CA LYS A 21 15.98 -11.18 9.68
C LYS A 21 14.53 -10.99 10.08
N ALA A 22 14.24 -11.10 11.36
CA ALA A 22 12.91 -10.83 11.90
C ALA A 22 12.50 -9.42 11.46
N GLN A 23 11.30 -9.32 10.92
CA GLN A 23 10.74 -8.06 10.47
C GLN A 23 10.54 -7.16 11.69
N ASN A 24 11.21 -6.02 11.73
CA ASN A 24 11.23 -5.14 12.90
C ASN A 24 10.05 -4.14 12.81
N PHE A 25 8.85 -4.63 13.08
CA PHE A 25 7.67 -3.78 13.15
C PHE A 25 7.66 -2.90 14.39
N LYS A 26 7.34 -1.64 14.18
CA LYS A 26 6.84 -0.72 15.20
C LYS A 26 5.32 -0.69 15.13
N TYR A 27 4.68 -0.29 16.21
CA TYR A 27 3.22 -0.24 16.28
C TYR A 27 2.74 1.11 16.76
N LEU A 28 1.79 1.69 16.03
CA LEU A 28 0.93 2.76 16.53
C LEU A 28 -0.27 2.11 17.23
N LYS A 29 -0.62 2.57 18.42
CA LYS A 29 -1.95 2.34 19.00
C LYS A 29 -2.86 3.47 18.51
N ALA A 30 -3.75 3.15 17.57
CA ALA A 30 -4.73 4.09 17.04
C ALA A 30 -5.73 4.55 18.12
N ALA A 31 -6.44 5.64 17.88
CA ALA A 31 -7.39 6.21 18.85
C ALA A 31 -8.53 5.26 19.23
N ASP A 32 -8.88 4.33 18.35
CA ASP A 32 -9.87 3.27 18.58
C ASP A 32 -9.30 1.98 19.20
N GLY A 33 -8.02 2.02 19.61
CA GLY A 33 -7.33 0.92 20.27
C GLY A 33 -6.65 -0.08 19.33
N GLN A 34 -6.88 -0.02 18.02
CA GLN A 34 -6.28 -0.93 17.06
C GLN A 34 -4.77 -0.69 16.93
N ARG A 35 -3.98 -1.76 16.75
CA ARG A 35 -2.54 -1.67 16.53
C ARG A 35 -2.26 -1.63 15.02
N ILE A 36 -1.56 -0.60 14.59
CA ILE A 36 -1.15 -0.43 13.19
C ILE A 36 0.35 -0.62 13.11
N ALA A 37 0.75 -1.68 12.42
CA ALA A 37 2.15 -2.03 12.20
C ALA A 37 2.77 -1.15 11.13
N TYR A 38 4.02 -0.74 11.33
CA TYR A 38 4.79 -0.03 10.32
C TYR A 38 6.28 -0.29 10.47
N GLU A 39 7.00 -0.17 9.38
CA GLU A 39 8.45 -0.10 9.37
C GLU A 39 8.91 1.33 9.16
N ASP A 40 10.07 1.66 9.70
CA ASP A 40 10.66 3.00 9.65
C ASP A 40 12.17 2.84 9.47
N THR A 41 12.65 3.05 8.26
CA THR A 41 14.02 2.78 7.82
C THR A 41 14.65 4.03 7.25
N GLY A 42 15.92 4.28 7.62
CA GLY A 42 16.65 5.48 7.16
C GLY A 42 16.45 6.69 8.07
N LYS A 43 17.07 7.82 7.71
CA LYS A 43 17.08 9.04 8.55
C LYS A 43 16.84 10.34 7.79
N GLY A 44 16.76 10.30 6.45
CA GLY A 44 16.61 11.49 5.61
C GLY A 44 15.18 12.01 5.52
N LYS A 45 14.86 12.66 4.40
CA LYS A 45 13.51 13.19 4.14
C LYS A 45 12.47 12.07 4.18
N PRO A 46 11.38 12.22 4.97
CA PRO A 46 10.40 11.15 5.14
C PRO A 46 9.57 10.90 3.89
N VAL A 47 9.42 9.62 3.54
CA VAL A 47 8.53 9.11 2.49
C VAL A 47 7.64 8.03 3.10
N VAL A 48 6.33 8.19 3.00
CA VAL A 48 5.34 7.19 3.43
C VAL A 48 4.83 6.45 2.21
N LEU A 49 4.92 5.10 2.23
CA LEU A 49 4.51 4.23 1.12
C LEU A 49 3.25 3.45 1.49
N LEU A 50 2.13 3.69 0.80
CA LEU A 50 0.85 3.02 1.03
C LEU A 50 0.62 1.93 -0.02
N HIS A 51 0.43 0.69 0.42
CA HIS A 51 0.26 -0.48 -0.45
C HIS A 51 -1.16 -0.60 -1.01
N GLY A 52 -1.32 -1.40 -2.09
CA GLY A 52 -2.59 -1.70 -2.73
C GLY A 52 -3.46 -2.71 -1.98
N PHE A 53 -4.61 -3.02 -2.58
CA PHE A 53 -5.54 -4.05 -2.07
C PHE A 53 -4.91 -5.44 -2.12
N ILE A 54 -5.23 -6.31 -1.16
CA ILE A 54 -4.67 -7.67 -0.99
C ILE A 54 -3.13 -7.67 -0.87
N ASN A 55 -2.52 -6.56 -0.46
CA ASN A 55 -1.09 -6.38 -0.28
C ASN A 55 -0.75 -6.01 1.17
N THR A 56 0.54 -5.92 1.44
CA THR A 56 1.11 -5.46 2.71
C THR A 56 2.31 -4.55 2.42
N GLY A 57 2.88 -3.93 3.43
CA GLY A 57 4.12 -3.17 3.30
C GLY A 57 5.28 -3.98 2.72
N ALA A 58 5.28 -5.31 2.91
CA ALA A 58 6.26 -6.20 2.33
C ALA A 58 6.34 -6.14 0.80
N ASN A 59 5.23 -5.79 0.14
CA ASN A 59 5.20 -5.65 -1.31
C ASN A 59 6.07 -4.46 -1.78
N TRP A 60 6.07 -3.36 -1.05
CA TRP A 60 6.94 -2.22 -1.35
C TRP A 60 8.42 -2.56 -1.22
N ARG A 61 8.83 -3.30 -0.17
CA ARG A 61 10.24 -3.68 0.03
C ARG A 61 10.84 -4.50 -1.11
N LYS A 62 10.00 -5.16 -1.89
CA LYS A 62 10.41 -5.95 -3.06
C LYS A 62 10.52 -5.11 -4.34
N THR A 63 10.21 -3.80 -4.29
CA THR A 63 10.25 -2.92 -5.46
C THR A 63 11.61 -2.24 -5.61
N LEU A 64 11.89 -1.84 -6.84
CA LEU A 64 13.06 -1.03 -7.16
C LEU A 64 12.96 0.36 -6.51
N LEU A 65 11.76 0.96 -6.49
CA LEU A 65 11.53 2.24 -5.82
C LEU A 65 11.96 2.23 -4.36
N TYR A 66 11.61 1.19 -3.60
CA TYR A 66 12.01 1.10 -2.18
C TYR A 66 13.53 1.08 -2.05
N LYS A 67 14.22 0.28 -2.87
CA LYS A 67 15.67 0.19 -2.90
C LYS A 67 16.30 1.54 -3.24
N ASP A 68 15.78 2.22 -4.26
CA ASP A 68 16.30 3.50 -4.72
C ASP A 68 16.11 4.60 -3.67
N LEU A 69 14.95 4.65 -3.00
CA LEU A 69 14.69 5.56 -1.88
C LEU A 69 15.71 5.37 -0.74
N ILE A 70 15.94 4.13 -0.32
CA ILE A 70 16.93 3.83 0.74
C ILE A 70 18.34 4.22 0.28
N THR A 71 18.72 3.87 -0.94
CA THR A 71 20.05 4.18 -1.51
C THR A 71 20.29 5.69 -1.61
N LYS A 72 19.24 6.46 -1.92
CA LYS A 72 19.30 7.93 -1.96
C LYS A 72 19.16 8.61 -0.61
N GLY A 73 19.10 7.82 0.48
CA GLY A 73 19.14 8.34 1.84
C GLY A 73 17.81 8.83 2.40
N PHE A 74 16.67 8.53 1.77
CA PHE A 74 15.36 8.85 2.33
C PHE A 74 15.07 8.04 3.61
N ARG A 75 14.22 8.59 4.49
CA ARG A 75 13.60 7.84 5.56
C ARG A 75 12.28 7.28 5.05
N VAL A 76 12.17 5.97 4.95
CA VAL A 76 11.02 5.30 4.35
C VAL A 76 10.17 4.67 5.44
N ILE A 77 8.91 5.11 5.52
CA ILE A 77 7.90 4.61 6.45
C ILE A 77 6.90 3.77 5.64
N VAL A 78 6.76 2.50 6.01
CA VAL A 78 5.92 1.54 5.29
C VAL A 78 4.93 0.91 6.27
N PRO A 79 3.72 1.44 6.38
CA PRO A 79 2.68 0.81 7.18
C PRO A 79 2.11 -0.43 6.49
N ASP A 80 1.74 -1.43 7.28
CA ASP A 80 0.68 -2.35 6.91
C ASP A 80 -0.64 -1.63 7.21
N LEU A 81 -1.41 -1.30 6.19
CA LEU A 81 -2.69 -0.63 6.38
C LEU A 81 -3.61 -1.49 7.27
N ARG A 82 -4.48 -0.86 8.08
CA ARG A 82 -5.49 -1.55 8.89
C ARG A 82 -6.13 -2.70 8.10
N GLY A 83 -6.36 -3.84 8.73
CA GLY A 83 -6.91 -5.02 8.06
C GLY A 83 -5.90 -5.84 7.25
N ASN A 84 -4.63 -5.44 7.18
CA ASN A 84 -3.60 -6.10 6.38
C ASN A 84 -2.34 -6.42 7.20
N GLY A 85 -1.54 -7.36 6.72
CA GLY A 85 -0.21 -7.69 7.24
C GLY A 85 -0.18 -7.94 8.75
N ALA A 86 0.70 -7.24 9.45
CA ALA A 86 0.87 -7.31 10.91
C ALA A 86 -0.04 -6.32 11.69
N SER A 87 -0.81 -5.49 10.99
CA SER A 87 -1.83 -4.64 11.62
C SER A 87 -3.04 -5.44 12.07
N ASP A 88 -3.76 -4.93 13.07
CA ASP A 88 -4.98 -5.55 13.55
C ASP A 88 -6.06 -5.59 12.45
N LYS A 89 -6.89 -6.64 12.49
CA LYS A 89 -7.91 -6.96 11.48
C LYS A 89 -9.28 -7.14 12.16
N PRO A 90 -9.84 -6.07 12.75
CA PRO A 90 -11.13 -6.19 13.42
C PRO A 90 -12.24 -6.57 12.44
N HIS A 91 -13.22 -7.37 12.93
CA HIS A 91 -14.36 -7.84 12.15
C HIS A 91 -15.65 -7.06 12.47
N GLU A 92 -15.53 -5.77 12.75
CA GLU A 92 -16.67 -4.90 13.07
C GLU A 92 -16.59 -3.61 12.27
N ASP A 93 -17.71 -3.17 11.72
CA ASP A 93 -17.86 -1.94 10.90
C ASP A 93 -17.25 -0.69 11.54
N LYS A 94 -17.46 -0.51 12.85
CA LYS A 94 -17.03 0.70 13.59
C LYS A 94 -15.54 1.00 13.45
N TYR A 95 -14.71 -0.03 13.24
CA TYR A 95 -13.27 0.13 13.14
C TYR A 95 -12.76 0.56 11.75
N TYR A 96 -13.64 0.58 10.74
CA TYR A 96 -13.28 0.98 9.38
C TYR A 96 -13.95 2.28 8.93
N GLN A 97 -14.94 2.75 9.70
CA GLN A 97 -15.70 3.96 9.41
C GLN A 97 -14.87 5.23 9.62
N ASN A 98 -15.41 6.36 9.15
CA ASN A 98 -14.89 7.70 9.43
C ASN A 98 -13.42 7.89 9.03
N GLU A 99 -13.04 7.34 7.87
CA GLU A 99 -11.70 7.47 7.32
C GLU A 99 -10.60 6.90 8.26
N ALA A 100 -10.87 5.76 8.91
CA ALA A 100 -10.01 5.19 9.94
C ALA A 100 -8.56 4.99 9.45
N GLU A 101 -8.35 4.46 8.23
CA GLU A 101 -7.02 4.28 7.66
C GLU A 101 -6.27 5.60 7.46
N VAL A 102 -6.96 6.67 7.06
CA VAL A 102 -6.37 8.00 6.92
C VAL A 102 -5.88 8.50 8.28
N LYS A 103 -6.70 8.32 9.33
CA LYS A 103 -6.33 8.67 10.71
C LYS A 103 -5.16 7.87 11.23
N ASP A 104 -5.06 6.58 10.86
CA ASP A 104 -3.93 5.73 11.22
C ASP A 104 -2.61 6.29 10.68
N ILE A 105 -2.58 6.67 9.40
CA ILE A 105 -1.38 7.25 8.79
C ILE A 105 -1.03 8.59 9.45
N MET A 106 -2.02 9.46 9.67
CA MET A 106 -1.79 10.72 10.37
C MET A 106 -1.25 10.48 11.79
N GLY A 107 -1.72 9.43 12.46
CA GLY A 107 -1.26 9.00 13.78
C GLY A 107 0.19 8.55 13.77
N ILE A 108 0.59 7.70 12.81
CA ILE A 108 1.99 7.25 12.63
C ILE A 108 2.91 8.47 12.43
N VAL A 109 2.55 9.34 11.48
CA VAL A 109 3.33 10.55 11.17
C VAL A 109 3.47 11.46 12.40
N SER A 110 2.41 11.57 13.22
CA SER A 110 2.41 12.34 14.46
C SER A 110 3.28 11.70 15.55
N ALA A 111 3.16 10.38 15.75
CA ALA A 111 3.96 9.63 16.73
C ALA A 111 5.47 9.71 16.39
N LEU A 112 5.81 9.73 15.10
CA LEU A 112 7.17 9.91 14.61
C LEU A 112 7.65 11.36 14.63
N LYS A 113 6.80 12.33 15.05
CA LYS A 113 7.07 13.78 15.11
C LYS A 113 7.50 14.36 13.75
N ILE A 114 6.98 13.79 12.66
CA ILE A 114 7.27 14.23 11.28
C ILE A 114 6.49 15.50 10.99
N LYS A 115 7.18 16.58 10.62
CA LYS A 115 6.59 17.90 10.32
C LYS A 115 6.17 18.03 8.86
N ASP A 116 6.84 17.36 7.97
CA ASP A 116 6.54 17.30 6.54
C ASP A 116 7.03 15.97 5.94
N TYR A 117 6.35 15.49 4.91
CA TYR A 117 6.69 14.22 4.25
C TYR A 117 6.17 14.14 2.82
N ILE A 118 6.75 13.21 2.09
CA ILE A 118 6.30 12.78 0.77
C ILE A 118 5.37 11.58 0.95
N LEU A 119 4.27 11.57 0.20
CA LEU A 119 3.29 10.48 0.25
C LEU A 119 3.25 9.76 -1.09
N VAL A 120 3.47 8.45 -1.08
CA VAL A 120 3.39 7.58 -2.26
C VAL A 120 2.35 6.50 -2.00
N GLY A 121 1.34 6.41 -2.85
CA GLY A 121 0.35 5.35 -2.81
C GLY A 121 0.23 4.64 -4.15
N TYR A 122 -0.07 3.34 -4.13
CA TYR A 122 -0.36 2.58 -5.35
C TYR A 122 -1.73 1.90 -5.25
N SER A 123 -2.53 1.97 -6.33
CA SER A 123 -3.85 1.36 -6.39
C SER A 123 -4.72 1.85 -5.21
N ARG A 124 -5.28 0.95 -4.41
CA ARG A 124 -6.02 1.32 -3.20
C ARG A 124 -5.22 2.22 -2.24
N GLY A 125 -3.91 2.04 -2.13
CA GLY A 125 -3.04 2.94 -1.36
C GLY A 125 -3.02 4.36 -1.92
N ALA A 126 -3.15 4.54 -3.24
CA ALA A 126 -3.28 5.86 -3.85
C ALA A 126 -4.65 6.50 -3.56
N ILE A 127 -5.71 5.70 -3.42
CA ILE A 127 -7.05 6.19 -3.04
C ILE A 127 -7.03 6.72 -1.59
N VAL A 128 -6.40 5.97 -0.67
CA VAL A 128 -6.18 6.44 0.72
C VAL A 128 -5.30 7.68 0.73
N ALA A 129 -4.24 7.70 -0.08
CA ALA A 129 -3.37 8.86 -0.22
C ALA A 129 -4.12 10.10 -0.71
N ALA A 130 -4.98 9.98 -1.73
CA ALA A 130 -5.79 11.08 -2.24
C ALA A 130 -6.67 11.71 -1.14
N LYS A 131 -7.27 10.90 -0.27
CA LYS A 131 -8.03 11.41 0.88
C LYS A 131 -7.12 12.09 1.90
N LEU A 132 -5.94 11.53 2.14
CA LEU A 132 -4.97 12.09 3.08
C LEU A 132 -4.50 13.50 2.65
N LEU A 133 -4.37 13.76 1.33
CA LEU A 133 -4.05 15.10 0.82
C LEU A 133 -5.03 16.18 1.28
N THR A 134 -6.28 15.82 1.52
CA THR A 134 -7.33 16.76 1.97
C THR A 134 -7.34 16.97 3.47
N LYS A 135 -6.66 16.10 4.23
CA LYS A 135 -6.71 16.07 5.70
C LYS A 135 -5.38 16.45 6.36
N ASP A 136 -4.25 16.08 5.75
CA ASP A 136 -2.92 16.28 6.35
C ASP A 136 -2.09 17.33 5.61
N LYS A 137 -2.00 18.52 6.18
CA LYS A 137 -1.23 19.63 5.61
C LYS A 137 0.29 19.37 5.57
N ARG A 138 0.79 18.33 6.26
CA ARG A 138 2.20 17.94 6.30
C ARG A 138 2.66 17.26 5.00
N VAL A 139 1.74 16.75 4.17
CA VAL A 139 2.12 16.20 2.85
C VAL A 139 2.66 17.30 1.95
N ASN A 140 3.92 17.20 1.52
CA ASN A 140 4.59 18.19 0.68
C ASN A 140 4.54 17.89 -0.81
N LYS A 141 4.70 16.62 -1.16
CA LYS A 141 4.60 16.06 -2.50
C LYS A 141 3.81 14.76 -2.43
N SER A 142 3.11 14.39 -3.48
CA SER A 142 2.42 13.11 -3.51
C SER A 142 2.58 12.40 -4.85
N VAL A 143 2.63 11.08 -4.79
CA VAL A 143 2.57 10.19 -5.95
C VAL A 143 1.32 9.32 -5.82
N LEU A 144 0.45 9.39 -6.82
CA LEU A 144 -0.75 8.57 -6.94
C LEU A 144 -0.54 7.60 -8.10
N GLY A 145 -0.16 6.37 -7.79
CA GLY A 145 0.15 5.34 -8.76
C GLY A 145 -1.00 4.36 -8.99
N GLY A 146 -1.23 3.94 -10.26
CA GLY A 146 -2.21 2.91 -10.60
C GLY A 146 -3.65 3.33 -10.34
N VAL A 147 -4.00 4.60 -10.53
CA VAL A 147 -5.35 5.13 -10.33
C VAL A 147 -5.73 6.15 -11.40
N GLY A 148 -6.98 6.07 -11.86
CA GLY A 148 -7.69 7.12 -12.57
C GLY A 148 -8.76 7.75 -11.67
N GLN A 149 -9.77 8.37 -12.28
CA GLN A 149 -10.76 9.19 -11.58
C GLN A 149 -11.88 8.41 -10.87
N TYR A 150 -12.06 7.12 -11.11
CA TYR A 150 -13.27 6.41 -10.64
C TYR A 150 -13.47 6.44 -9.13
N PHE A 151 -12.40 6.45 -8.34
CA PHE A 151 -12.50 6.50 -6.88
C PHE A 151 -13.12 7.81 -6.35
N THR A 152 -13.22 8.83 -7.18
CA THR A 152 -13.85 10.11 -6.80
C THR A 152 -15.38 10.05 -6.85
N ASN A 153 -15.93 8.99 -7.46
CA ASN A 153 -17.37 8.75 -7.52
C ASN A 153 -17.82 7.89 -6.32
N PRO A 154 -18.71 8.39 -5.44
CA PRO A 154 -19.24 7.61 -4.32
C PRO A 154 -20.03 6.37 -4.79
N GLU A 155 -20.56 6.40 -6.00
CA GLU A 155 -21.34 5.31 -6.60
C GLU A 155 -20.49 4.35 -7.47
N TRP A 156 -19.18 4.37 -7.34
CA TRP A 156 -18.30 3.50 -8.12
C TRP A 156 -18.61 2.02 -7.90
N ASP A 157 -19.16 1.37 -8.91
CA ASP A 157 -19.66 -0.01 -8.84
C ASP A 157 -18.59 -1.02 -8.45
N ARG A 158 -17.37 -0.88 -8.98
CA ARG A 158 -16.24 -1.77 -8.62
C ARG A 158 -16.00 -1.83 -7.12
N ARG A 159 -16.11 -0.71 -6.40
CA ARG A 159 -15.97 -0.68 -4.93
C ARG A 159 -17.06 -1.50 -4.25
N LYS A 160 -18.33 -1.31 -4.67
CA LYS A 160 -19.47 -2.04 -4.12
C LYS A 160 -19.35 -3.54 -4.40
N MET A 161 -19.01 -3.88 -5.63
CA MET A 161 -18.80 -5.24 -6.11
C MET A 161 -17.72 -5.98 -5.30
N PHE A 162 -16.57 -5.35 -5.06
CA PHE A 162 -15.51 -5.95 -4.23
C PHE A 162 -15.91 -6.02 -2.76
N ALA A 163 -16.63 -5.04 -2.22
CA ALA A 163 -17.14 -5.10 -0.85
C ALA A 163 -18.09 -6.30 -0.67
N ASP A 164 -19.01 -6.51 -1.60
CA ASP A 164 -19.90 -7.67 -1.59
C ASP A 164 -19.15 -8.99 -1.74
N ALA A 165 -18.23 -9.08 -2.70
CA ALA A 165 -17.47 -10.30 -2.95
C ALA A 165 -16.68 -10.75 -1.71
N PHE A 166 -15.99 -9.83 -1.05
CA PHE A 166 -15.21 -10.11 0.15
C PHE A 166 -16.06 -10.28 1.42
N SER A 167 -17.33 -9.87 1.39
CA SER A 167 -18.32 -10.22 2.44
C SER A 167 -19.06 -11.53 2.21
N GLY A 168 -18.56 -12.38 1.30
CA GLY A 168 -19.11 -13.72 1.05
C GLY A 168 -20.05 -13.82 -0.15
N LYS A 169 -20.29 -12.74 -0.89
CA LYS A 169 -21.19 -12.68 -2.03
C LYS A 169 -20.47 -12.73 -3.40
N ALA A 170 -19.27 -13.31 -3.47
CA ALA A 170 -18.50 -13.38 -4.73
C ALA A 170 -19.21 -14.13 -5.86
N HIS A 171 -20.19 -14.99 -5.54
CA HIS A 171 -21.02 -15.67 -6.53
C HIS A 171 -21.92 -14.71 -7.34
N LEU A 172 -22.22 -13.53 -6.81
CA LEU A 172 -22.96 -12.47 -7.52
C LEU A 172 -22.09 -11.65 -8.47
N HIS A 173 -20.77 -11.77 -8.35
CA HIS A 173 -19.79 -10.97 -9.08
C HIS A 173 -18.66 -11.87 -9.63
N PRO A 174 -18.92 -12.61 -10.73
CA PRO A 174 -17.95 -13.58 -11.29
C PRO A 174 -16.54 -13.02 -11.52
N GLU A 175 -16.43 -11.76 -11.91
CA GLU A 175 -15.19 -11.05 -12.17
C GLU A 175 -14.33 -10.85 -10.93
N THR A 176 -14.88 -10.99 -9.73
CA THR A 176 -14.15 -10.85 -8.46
C THR A 176 -13.66 -12.19 -7.90
N GLN A 177 -14.17 -13.32 -8.42
CA GLN A 177 -13.88 -14.65 -7.87
C GLN A 177 -12.38 -14.96 -7.85
N GLY A 178 -11.65 -14.57 -8.90
CA GLY A 178 -10.19 -14.72 -8.97
C GLY A 178 -9.46 -13.97 -7.85
N ALA A 179 -9.88 -12.74 -7.55
CA ALA A 179 -9.30 -11.95 -6.47
C ALA A 179 -9.59 -12.55 -5.08
N VAL A 180 -10.82 -13.03 -4.85
CA VAL A 180 -11.20 -13.70 -3.60
C VAL A 180 -10.46 -15.02 -3.42
N ALA A 181 -10.35 -15.84 -4.49
CA ALA A 181 -9.59 -17.08 -4.48
C ALA A 181 -8.11 -16.84 -4.18
N TYR A 182 -7.50 -15.84 -4.82
CA TYR A 182 -6.13 -15.44 -4.56
C TYR A 182 -5.95 -15.00 -3.10
N ALA A 183 -6.81 -14.13 -2.59
CA ALA A 183 -6.74 -13.67 -1.20
C ALA A 183 -6.78 -14.84 -0.20
N LYS A 184 -7.69 -15.78 -0.41
CA LYS A 184 -7.78 -17.01 0.40
C LYS A 184 -6.51 -17.87 0.29
N SER A 185 -5.95 -18.02 -0.92
CA SER A 185 -4.76 -18.86 -1.14
C SER A 185 -3.52 -18.36 -0.42
N ILE A 186 -3.40 -17.04 -0.21
CA ILE A 186 -2.29 -16.42 0.52
C ILE A 186 -2.60 -16.14 2.00
N GLY A 187 -3.76 -16.60 2.49
CA GLY A 187 -4.14 -16.55 3.90
C GLY A 187 -4.43 -15.14 4.44
N VAL A 188 -4.80 -14.17 3.59
CA VAL A 188 -5.20 -12.85 4.07
C VAL A 188 -6.64 -12.85 4.60
N ASP A 189 -6.94 -11.95 5.53
CA ASP A 189 -8.24 -11.83 6.16
C ASP A 189 -9.27 -11.22 5.19
N THR A 190 -10.08 -12.09 4.57
CA THR A 190 -11.06 -11.66 3.58
C THR A 190 -12.19 -10.82 4.19
N ILE A 191 -12.52 -11.02 5.46
CA ILE A 191 -13.56 -10.24 6.16
C ILE A 191 -13.09 -8.79 6.33
N ALA A 192 -11.85 -8.61 6.82
CA ALA A 192 -11.24 -7.29 6.93
C ALA A 192 -11.15 -6.60 5.56
N LEU A 193 -10.78 -7.35 4.50
CA LEU A 193 -10.74 -6.80 3.14
C LEU A 193 -12.12 -6.34 2.65
N GLY A 194 -13.19 -7.04 3.01
CA GLY A 194 -14.56 -6.62 2.71
C GLY A 194 -14.91 -5.27 3.35
N PHE A 195 -14.59 -5.09 4.63
CA PHE A 195 -14.77 -3.80 5.31
C PHE A 195 -13.92 -2.69 4.70
N LEU A 196 -12.69 -2.97 4.30
CA LEU A 196 -11.81 -2.01 3.64
C LEU A 196 -12.39 -1.51 2.31
N GLN A 197 -13.07 -2.35 1.56
CA GLN A 197 -13.77 -1.92 0.34
C GLN A 197 -15.06 -1.16 0.65
N LYS A 198 -15.86 -1.65 1.59
CA LYS A 198 -17.10 -0.99 2.03
C LYS A 198 -16.86 0.44 2.50
N TYR A 199 -15.80 0.65 3.27
CA TYR A 199 -15.44 1.95 3.86
C TYR A 199 -14.25 2.63 3.16
N GLN A 200 -13.94 2.23 1.93
CA GLN A 200 -12.90 2.91 1.14
C GLN A 200 -13.23 4.40 1.03
N PRO A 201 -12.26 5.29 1.32
CA PRO A 201 -12.54 6.72 1.28
C PRO A 201 -12.89 7.19 -0.13
N VAL A 202 -13.86 8.09 -0.20
CA VAL A 202 -14.20 8.83 -1.41
C VAL A 202 -13.64 10.24 -1.27
N THR A 203 -12.95 10.71 -2.30
CA THR A 203 -12.42 12.08 -2.34
C THR A 203 -12.98 12.78 -3.56
N LEU A 204 -13.87 13.73 -3.36
CA LEU A 204 -14.53 14.44 -4.45
C LEU A 204 -13.51 15.29 -5.24
N PRO A 205 -13.72 15.50 -6.56
CA PRO A 205 -12.88 16.39 -7.38
C PRO A 205 -12.71 17.79 -6.74
N SER A 206 -13.79 18.34 -6.18
CA SER A 206 -13.77 19.64 -5.49
C SER A 206 -12.89 19.66 -4.24
N GLU A 207 -12.66 18.52 -3.59
CA GLU A 207 -11.71 18.40 -2.47
C GLU A 207 -10.26 18.35 -3.02
N LEU A 208 -9.99 17.57 -4.08
CA LEU A 208 -8.66 17.45 -4.70
C LEU A 208 -8.17 18.78 -5.29
N MET A 209 -9.05 19.57 -5.90
CA MET A 209 -8.75 20.91 -6.43
C MET A 209 -8.23 21.89 -5.38
N LYS A 210 -8.47 21.64 -4.10
CA LYS A 210 -7.95 22.46 -2.99
C LYS A 210 -6.50 22.17 -2.67
N TYR A 211 -5.98 21.00 -3.05
CA TYR A 211 -4.59 20.66 -2.84
C TYR A 211 -3.71 21.36 -3.89
N LYS A 212 -2.73 22.15 -3.43
CA LYS A 212 -1.92 23.05 -4.29
C LYS A 212 -0.48 22.58 -4.46
N LYS A 213 -0.05 21.59 -3.67
CA LYS A 213 1.32 21.11 -3.74
C LYS A 213 1.49 20.12 -4.89
N PRO A 214 2.73 19.81 -5.30
CA PRO A 214 2.98 18.93 -6.45
C PRO A 214 2.42 17.53 -6.28
N VAL A 215 1.81 17.00 -7.35
CA VAL A 215 1.29 15.63 -7.45
C VAL A 215 1.85 14.98 -8.71
N LEU A 216 2.42 13.79 -8.59
CA LEU A 216 2.70 12.92 -9.72
C LEU A 216 1.60 11.85 -9.79
N ILE A 217 0.92 11.76 -10.92
CA ILE A 217 0.05 10.63 -11.26
C ILE A 217 0.86 9.73 -12.18
N ILE A 218 0.98 8.43 -11.84
CA ILE A 218 1.80 7.51 -12.61
C ILE A 218 1.07 6.17 -12.78
N CYS A 219 0.85 5.74 -14.01
CA CYS A 219 0.13 4.51 -14.33
C CYS A 219 0.87 3.72 -15.41
N GLY A 220 0.56 2.44 -15.50
CA GLY A 220 0.89 1.64 -16.68
C GLY A 220 0.07 2.10 -17.88
N ASP A 221 0.64 2.01 -19.08
CA ASP A 221 -0.07 2.36 -20.32
C ASP A 221 -1.20 1.38 -20.66
N GLU A 222 -1.20 0.19 -20.01
CA GLU A 222 -2.25 -0.82 -20.10
C GLU A 222 -3.12 -0.89 -18.82
N ASP A 223 -2.95 0.05 -17.88
CA ASP A 223 -3.67 0.06 -16.59
C ASP A 223 -4.95 0.91 -16.69
N LEU A 224 -6.06 0.26 -16.98
CA LEU A 224 -7.39 0.88 -17.07
C LEU A 224 -8.32 0.51 -15.89
N ASP A 225 -7.81 -0.21 -14.91
CA ASP A 225 -8.61 -0.81 -13.82
C ASP A 225 -9.38 0.22 -12.98
N ASN A 226 -8.81 1.40 -12.77
CA ASN A 226 -9.33 2.41 -11.85
C ASN A 226 -9.71 3.74 -12.55
N GLY A 227 -9.96 3.68 -13.87
CA GLY A 227 -10.34 4.82 -14.69
C GLY A 227 -9.18 5.51 -15.42
N ASP A 228 -9.46 6.63 -16.06
CA ASP A 228 -8.48 7.39 -16.86
C ASP A 228 -7.64 8.33 -15.98
N PRO A 229 -6.31 8.13 -15.87
CA PRO A 229 -5.44 9.01 -15.11
C PRO A 229 -5.35 10.44 -15.69
N LYS A 230 -5.64 10.65 -16.98
CA LYS A 230 -5.70 11.98 -17.60
C LYS A 230 -6.84 12.80 -17.01
N ILE A 231 -8.00 12.18 -16.78
CA ILE A 231 -9.12 12.86 -16.12
C ILE A 231 -8.77 13.16 -14.67
N LEU A 232 -8.15 12.22 -13.94
CA LEU A 232 -7.71 12.48 -12.57
C LEU A 232 -6.73 13.66 -12.49
N GLN A 233 -5.83 13.80 -13.47
CA GLN A 233 -4.87 14.92 -13.53
C GLN A 233 -5.59 16.28 -13.51
N THR A 234 -6.72 16.40 -14.18
CA THR A 234 -7.49 17.67 -14.26
C THR A 234 -8.06 18.12 -12.91
N TYR A 235 -8.13 17.21 -11.92
CA TYR A 235 -8.62 17.53 -10.57
C TYR A 235 -7.56 18.16 -9.67
N PHE A 236 -6.33 18.31 -10.15
CA PHE A 236 -5.25 18.94 -9.41
C PHE A 236 -4.72 20.15 -10.15
N LYS A 237 -4.45 21.22 -9.43
CA LYS A 237 -3.87 22.43 -10.01
C LYS A 237 -2.41 22.24 -10.43
N ASN A 238 -1.67 21.38 -9.72
CA ASN A 238 -0.24 21.17 -9.90
C ASN A 238 0.05 19.66 -9.97
N ALA A 239 -0.43 19.02 -11.03
CA ALA A 239 -0.19 17.60 -11.28
C ALA A 239 0.52 17.35 -12.60
N THR A 240 1.50 16.45 -12.55
CA THR A 240 2.15 15.84 -13.71
C THR A 240 1.63 14.43 -13.91
N LEU A 241 1.35 14.03 -15.14
CA LEU A 241 1.01 12.65 -15.48
C LEU A 241 2.19 11.99 -16.20
N LYS A 242 2.53 10.78 -15.78
CA LYS A 242 3.46 9.87 -16.43
C LYS A 242 2.79 8.53 -16.73
N LEU A 243 2.93 8.07 -17.96
CA LEU A 243 2.55 6.72 -18.35
C LEU A 243 3.84 5.93 -18.59
N VAL A 244 3.96 4.77 -17.95
CA VAL A 244 5.08 3.85 -18.12
C VAL A 244 4.55 2.52 -18.64
N LYS A 245 5.42 1.74 -19.30
CA LYS A 245 5.00 0.46 -19.87
C LYS A 245 4.55 -0.52 -18.81
N GLY A 246 3.36 -1.13 -19.02
CA GLY A 246 2.87 -2.23 -18.19
C GLY A 246 1.41 -2.12 -17.75
N ASN A 247 0.96 -3.15 -17.05
CA ASN A 247 -0.38 -3.29 -16.50
C ASN A 247 -0.43 -2.95 -15.00
N HIS A 248 -1.63 -3.00 -14.42
CA HIS A 248 -1.87 -2.67 -13.01
C HIS A 248 -0.98 -3.42 -12.02
N ASN A 249 -0.76 -4.72 -12.23
CA ASN A 249 -0.06 -5.57 -11.26
C ASN A 249 1.47 -5.57 -11.43
N GLY A 250 1.98 -5.18 -12.59
CA GLY A 250 3.41 -5.22 -12.93
C GLY A 250 4.13 -3.89 -12.78
N THR A 251 3.49 -2.81 -13.19
CA THR A 251 4.07 -1.49 -13.38
C THR A 251 4.86 -0.97 -12.17
N TYR A 252 4.32 -1.07 -10.95
CA TYR A 252 4.97 -0.52 -9.74
C TYR A 252 6.27 -1.24 -9.33
N ARG A 253 6.62 -2.33 -10.03
CA ARG A 253 7.85 -3.11 -9.79
C ARG A 253 8.95 -2.79 -10.78
N THR A 254 8.66 -2.01 -11.82
CA THR A 254 9.58 -1.74 -12.94
C THR A 254 10.54 -0.61 -12.62
N GLN A 255 11.69 -0.60 -13.32
CA GLN A 255 12.66 0.49 -13.20
C GLN A 255 12.10 1.82 -13.72
N PRO A 256 11.41 1.89 -14.88
CA PRO A 256 10.80 3.15 -15.33
C PRO A 256 9.83 3.77 -14.32
N PHE A 257 9.07 2.96 -13.58
CA PHE A 257 8.21 3.46 -12.50
C PHE A 257 9.03 4.10 -11.37
N SER A 258 10.13 3.45 -10.97
CA SER A 258 11.03 4.01 -9.96
C SER A 258 11.68 5.30 -10.44
N ASP A 259 12.22 5.32 -11.65
CA ASP A 259 12.97 6.44 -12.20
C ASP A 259 12.11 7.72 -12.29
N GLU A 260 10.86 7.61 -12.79
CA GLU A 260 9.94 8.73 -12.87
C GLU A 260 9.57 9.29 -11.49
N ILE A 261 9.37 8.40 -10.51
CA ILE A 261 9.10 8.84 -9.13
C ILE A 261 10.36 9.49 -8.55
N MET A 262 11.52 8.88 -8.66
CA MET A 262 12.76 9.42 -8.11
C MET A 262 13.10 10.78 -8.70
N SER A 263 12.92 10.97 -10.03
CA SER A 263 13.06 12.27 -10.68
C SER A 263 12.14 13.31 -10.03
N PHE A 264 10.85 13.00 -9.93
CA PHE A 264 9.87 13.90 -9.31
C PHE A 264 10.18 14.24 -7.84
N LEU A 265 10.78 13.33 -7.08
CA LEU A 265 11.07 13.57 -5.66
C LEU A 265 12.27 14.48 -5.42
N VAL A 266 13.24 14.52 -6.35
CA VAL A 266 14.48 15.32 -6.22
C VAL A 266 14.37 16.70 -6.84
N GLU A 267 13.39 16.95 -7.72
CA GLU A 267 12.99 18.28 -8.17
C GLU A 267 12.43 19.11 -7.01
#